data_364944ddb224b76c3260a1521e5facbd
#
_entry.id   364944ddb224b76c3260a1521e5facbd
#
_cell.length_a   1.000
_cell.length_b   1.000
_cell.length_c   1.000
_cell.angle_alpha   90.00
_cell.angle_beta   90.00
_cell.angle_gamma   90.00
#
_symmetry.space_group_name_H-M   'P 1'
#
loop_
_entity.id
_entity.type
_entity.pdbx_description
1 polymer ?
#
loop_
_entity_poly.entity_id
_entity_poly.type
_entity_poly.pdbx_seq_one_letter_code
_entity_poly.pdbx_strand_id
1 'polypeptide(L)'
;MKTSFTAFLYIAFLFSVSVLINSCAKPDHSADLPREQQVVGKWNINRIQLKIFMGGAFIKDTILKQTPKPENFVSFNATGKFEYRFNTTNSDLGTYEFAGSGLLISNSAPNTHKWTMLTLTSVLFTVVSKGTDPAFPGAFVERYQTFVR
;
A
#
# COMPACT_ATOMS: atom_id res chain seq x y z
N MET A 1 16.12 1.11 -62.71
CA MET A 1 15.49 0.24 -61.69
C MET A 1 16.14 0.40 -60.28
N LYS A 2 16.37 1.64 -59.76
CA LYS A 2 16.96 1.86 -58.41
C LYS A 2 16.01 2.55 -57.43
N THR A 3 14.84 2.97 -57.86
CA THR A 3 13.87 3.71 -57.05
C THR A 3 12.89 2.83 -56.24
N SER A 4 12.77 1.53 -56.59
CA SER A 4 11.81 0.63 -55.96
C SER A 4 12.30 0.06 -54.60
N PHE A 5 13.62 -0.02 -54.40
CA PHE A 5 14.21 -0.63 -53.20
C PHE A 5 14.16 0.32 -51.97
N THR A 6 14.36 1.62 -52.21
CA THR A 6 14.29 2.64 -51.18
C THR A 6 12.85 2.84 -50.64
N ALA A 7 11.85 2.78 -51.53
CA ALA A 7 10.45 2.87 -51.13
C ALA A 7 10.03 1.70 -50.21
N PHE A 8 10.53 0.49 -50.51
CA PHE A 8 10.23 -0.69 -49.70
C PHE A 8 10.86 -0.63 -48.31
N LEU A 9 12.06 -0.05 -48.18
CA LEU A 9 12.75 0.17 -46.91
C LEU A 9 12.01 1.20 -46.01
N TYR A 10 11.47 2.26 -46.60
CA TYR A 10 10.69 3.27 -45.87
C TYR A 10 9.36 2.70 -45.34
N ILE A 11 8.67 1.89 -46.13
CA ILE A 11 7.41 1.24 -45.73
C ILE A 11 7.66 0.23 -44.60
N ALA A 12 8.74 -0.56 -44.69
CA ALA A 12 9.12 -1.51 -43.64
C ALA A 12 9.50 -0.81 -42.35
N PHE A 13 10.16 0.36 -42.41
CA PHE A 13 10.53 1.15 -41.23
C PHE A 13 9.31 1.80 -40.56
N LEU A 14 8.35 2.32 -41.34
CA LEU A 14 7.10 2.87 -40.86
C LEU A 14 6.23 1.79 -40.18
N PHE A 15 6.23 0.55 -40.69
CA PHE A 15 5.50 -0.56 -40.07
C PHE A 15 6.13 -1.02 -38.75
N SER A 16 7.47 -1.01 -38.63
CA SER A 16 8.15 -1.41 -37.41
C SER A 16 7.99 -0.38 -36.30
N VAL A 17 7.90 0.91 -36.63
CA VAL A 17 7.64 1.99 -35.60
C VAL A 17 6.21 1.93 -35.09
N SER A 18 5.22 1.59 -35.96
CA SER A 18 3.81 1.52 -35.50
C SER A 18 3.52 0.33 -34.58
N VAL A 19 4.33 -0.73 -34.59
CA VAL A 19 4.19 -1.88 -33.68
C VAL A 19 4.73 -1.54 -32.27
N LEU A 20 5.71 -0.64 -32.17
CA LEU A 20 6.32 -0.27 -30.88
C LEU A 20 5.44 0.68 -30.04
N ILE A 21 4.51 1.42 -30.66
CA ILE A 21 3.62 2.33 -29.94
C ILE A 21 2.34 1.63 -29.41
N ASN A 22 2.08 0.39 -29.78
CA ASN A 22 0.97 -0.40 -29.24
C ASN A 22 1.33 -1.21 -27.99
N SER A 23 2.48 -0.96 -27.35
CA SER A 23 2.73 -1.38 -25.98
C SER A 23 1.92 -0.46 -25.03
N CYS A 24 0.61 -0.46 -25.18
CA CYS A 24 -0.29 0.08 -24.18
C CYS A 24 -0.07 -0.73 -22.91
N ALA A 25 0.51 -0.11 -21.89
CA ALA A 25 0.35 -0.60 -20.53
C ALA A 25 -1.15 -0.91 -20.36
N LYS A 26 -1.49 -2.15 -20.01
CA LYS A 26 -2.88 -2.52 -19.69
C LYS A 26 -3.41 -1.45 -18.74
N PRO A 27 -4.56 -0.82 -19.04
CA PRO A 27 -5.15 0.12 -18.10
C PRO A 27 -5.30 -0.61 -16.77
N ASP A 28 -4.80 0.00 -15.72
CA ASP A 28 -4.92 -0.55 -14.36
C ASP A 28 -6.37 -0.40 -13.92
N HIS A 29 -7.20 -1.41 -14.21
CA HIS A 29 -8.60 -1.47 -13.79
C HIS A 29 -8.77 -1.65 -12.27
N SER A 30 -7.70 -1.75 -11.52
CA SER A 30 -7.79 -1.93 -10.07
C SER A 30 -8.40 -0.70 -9.37
N ALA A 31 -8.29 0.49 -9.95
CA ALA A 31 -8.92 1.71 -9.44
C ALA A 31 -10.46 1.67 -9.53
N ASP A 32 -11.03 0.86 -10.42
CA ASP A 32 -12.48 0.71 -10.62
C ASP A 32 -13.10 -0.35 -9.69
N LEU A 33 -12.27 -1.11 -8.98
CA LEU A 33 -12.74 -2.13 -8.05
C LEU A 33 -13.27 -1.50 -6.75
N PRO A 34 -14.28 -2.10 -6.10
CA PRO A 34 -14.66 -1.73 -4.73
C PRO A 34 -13.44 -1.79 -3.78
N ARG A 35 -13.39 -0.89 -2.80
CA ARG A 35 -12.28 -0.80 -1.85
C ARG A 35 -11.98 -2.13 -1.15
N GLU A 36 -13.03 -2.90 -0.88
CA GLU A 36 -12.97 -4.24 -0.29
C GLU A 36 -12.15 -5.22 -1.13
N GLN A 37 -12.20 -5.07 -2.45
CA GLN A 37 -11.41 -5.88 -3.38
C GLN A 37 -10.02 -5.28 -3.62
N GLN A 38 -9.91 -3.96 -3.63
CA GLN A 38 -8.62 -3.29 -3.82
C GLN A 38 -7.65 -3.59 -2.68
N VAL A 39 -8.12 -3.68 -1.42
CA VAL A 39 -7.26 -3.94 -0.26
C VAL A 39 -6.72 -5.36 -0.23
N VAL A 40 -7.45 -6.33 -0.82
CA VAL A 40 -7.08 -7.76 -0.79
C VAL A 40 -5.72 -7.99 -1.46
N GLY A 41 -4.87 -8.73 -0.79
CA GLY A 41 -3.51 -9.10 -1.22
C GLY A 41 -2.44 -8.71 -0.22
N LYS A 42 -1.18 -8.90 -0.62
CA LYS A 42 0.01 -8.61 0.19
C LYS A 42 0.53 -7.21 -0.12
N TRP A 43 0.81 -6.45 0.92
CA TRP A 43 1.32 -5.09 0.90
C TRP A 43 2.59 -5.00 1.73
N ASN A 44 3.71 -4.65 1.13
CA ASN A 44 4.97 -4.51 1.84
C ASN A 44 5.02 -3.16 2.55
N ILE A 45 5.52 -3.15 3.79
CA ILE A 45 5.67 -1.93 4.56
C ILE A 45 6.79 -1.10 3.95
N ASN A 46 6.44 0.07 3.43
CA ASN A 46 7.39 1.04 2.88
C ASN A 46 7.85 2.03 3.95
N ARG A 47 6.92 2.57 4.75
CA ARG A 47 7.22 3.59 5.74
C ARG A 47 6.30 3.47 6.94
N ILE A 48 6.87 3.65 8.14
CA ILE A 48 6.13 3.90 9.38
C ILE A 48 6.63 5.22 9.94
N GLN A 49 5.71 6.16 10.13
CA GLN A 49 5.97 7.46 10.72
C GLN A 49 5.10 7.62 11.97
N LEU A 50 5.72 8.00 13.08
CA LEU A 50 5.03 8.27 14.34
C LEU A 50 5.06 9.76 14.60
N LYS A 51 3.91 10.35 14.82
CA LYS A 51 3.76 11.70 15.40
C LYS A 51 3.33 11.56 16.85
N ILE A 52 4.11 12.13 17.74
CA ILE A 52 3.95 11.97 19.19
C ILE A 52 3.48 13.29 19.78
N PHE A 53 2.44 13.23 20.61
CA PHE A 53 1.83 14.37 21.27
C PHE A 53 1.78 14.11 22.77
N MET A 54 2.06 15.12 23.58
CA MET A 54 1.94 15.05 25.04
C MET A 54 1.15 16.28 25.52
N GLY A 55 0.09 16.03 26.32
CA GLY A 55 -0.80 17.10 26.75
C GLY A 55 -1.47 17.86 25.58
N GLY A 56 -1.63 17.22 24.43
CA GLY A 56 -2.16 17.83 23.20
C GLY A 56 -1.13 18.58 22.34
N ALA A 57 0.08 18.81 22.85
CA ALA A 57 1.13 19.48 22.11
C ALA A 57 1.94 18.46 21.26
N PHE A 58 2.29 18.84 20.03
CA PHE A 58 3.19 18.07 19.20
C PHE A 58 4.60 18.08 19.76
N ILE A 59 5.19 16.89 19.97
CA ILE A 59 6.52 16.74 20.55
C ILE A 59 7.55 16.29 19.52
N LYS A 60 7.20 15.27 18.72
CA LYS A 60 8.21 14.61 17.86
C LYS A 60 7.57 13.91 16.67
N ASP A 61 8.30 13.90 15.56
CA ASP A 61 8.08 13.05 14.40
C ASP A 61 9.23 12.05 14.26
N THR A 62 8.92 10.78 14.10
CA THR A 62 9.92 9.70 13.99
C THR A 62 9.55 8.77 12.85
N ILE A 63 10.50 8.52 11.94
CA ILE A 63 10.36 7.53 10.88
C ILE A 63 11.07 6.25 11.30
N LEU A 64 10.30 5.16 11.48
CA LEU A 64 10.83 3.85 11.90
C LEU A 64 11.30 3.01 10.71
N LYS A 65 10.72 3.25 9.52
CA LYS A 65 11.00 2.44 8.33
C LYS A 65 10.84 3.26 7.07
N GLN A 66 11.78 3.07 6.13
CA GLN A 66 11.81 3.80 4.86
C GLN A 66 11.95 2.89 3.62
N THR A 67 12.44 1.65 3.80
CA THR A 67 12.70 0.73 2.69
C THR A 67 11.84 -0.52 2.82
N PRO A 68 11.09 -0.90 1.78
CA PRO A 68 10.32 -2.14 1.79
C PRO A 68 11.22 -3.35 1.98
N LYS A 69 10.78 -4.29 2.81
CA LYS A 69 11.38 -5.60 2.98
C LYS A 69 10.29 -6.65 2.83
N PRO A 70 10.53 -7.72 2.06
CA PRO A 70 9.51 -8.75 1.80
C PRO A 70 8.94 -9.43 3.05
N GLU A 71 9.74 -9.49 4.12
CA GLU A 71 9.35 -10.03 5.42
C GLU A 71 8.51 -9.08 6.27
N ASN A 72 8.43 -7.79 5.90
CA ASN A 72 7.63 -6.78 6.60
C ASN A 72 6.43 -6.40 5.74
N PHE A 73 5.26 -6.90 6.09
CA PHE A 73 4.07 -6.76 5.27
C PHE A 73 2.77 -6.74 6.10
N VAL A 74 1.70 -6.32 5.45
CA VAL A 74 0.33 -6.68 5.80
C VAL A 74 -0.29 -7.42 4.62
N SER A 75 -1.07 -8.45 4.92
CA SER A 75 -1.82 -9.21 3.92
C SER A 75 -3.29 -9.28 4.33
N PHE A 76 -4.17 -9.01 3.40
CA PHE A 76 -5.62 -9.09 3.58
C PHE A 76 -6.19 -10.14 2.62
N ASN A 77 -7.07 -11.00 3.11
CA ASN A 77 -7.76 -11.95 2.25
C ASN A 77 -9.24 -11.56 2.07
N ALA A 78 -9.87 -12.13 1.06
CA ALA A 78 -11.28 -11.83 0.73
C ALA A 78 -12.27 -12.32 1.81
N THR A 79 -11.84 -13.12 2.79
CA THR A 79 -12.70 -13.63 3.88
C THR A 79 -12.63 -12.78 5.15
N GLY A 80 -12.07 -11.57 5.07
CA GLY A 80 -11.98 -10.65 6.21
C GLY A 80 -10.87 -10.99 7.20
N LYS A 81 -9.88 -11.80 6.81
CA LYS A 81 -8.72 -12.10 7.67
C LYS A 81 -7.52 -11.28 7.22
N PHE A 82 -6.67 -10.90 8.18
CA PHE A 82 -5.41 -10.24 7.89
C PHE A 82 -4.25 -10.91 8.63
N GLU A 83 -3.05 -10.70 8.09
CA GLU A 83 -1.77 -11.03 8.67
C GLU A 83 -0.89 -9.78 8.62
N TYR A 84 -0.25 -9.43 9.74
CA TYR A 84 0.70 -8.33 9.83
C TYR A 84 2.02 -8.82 10.39
N ARG A 85 3.13 -8.42 9.77
CA ARG A 85 4.49 -8.74 10.23
C ARG A 85 5.38 -7.51 10.12
N PHE A 86 6.09 -7.23 11.20
CA PHE A 86 7.06 -6.13 11.23
C PHE A 86 8.22 -6.41 12.16
N ASN A 87 9.43 -6.53 11.60
CA ASN A 87 10.69 -6.78 12.33
C ASN A 87 10.64 -7.99 13.27
N THR A 88 9.88 -9.00 12.94
CA THR A 88 9.69 -10.23 13.71
C THR A 88 9.51 -11.42 12.77
N THR A 89 9.77 -12.63 13.26
CA THR A 89 9.46 -13.88 12.58
C THR A 89 8.00 -14.30 12.78
N ASN A 90 7.35 -13.80 13.82
CA ASN A 90 5.96 -14.09 14.12
C ASN A 90 5.03 -13.09 13.41
N SER A 91 3.86 -13.56 13.01
CA SER A 91 2.82 -12.73 12.43
C SER A 91 1.72 -12.47 13.43
N ASP A 92 1.21 -11.24 13.45
CA ASP A 92 -0.05 -10.92 14.09
C ASP A 92 -1.18 -11.32 13.13
N LEU A 93 -2.05 -12.20 13.59
CA LEU A 93 -3.19 -12.69 12.83
C LEU A 93 -4.48 -12.12 13.43
N GLY A 94 -5.46 -11.87 12.57
CA GLY A 94 -6.76 -11.39 13.04
C GLY A 94 -7.76 -11.24 11.92
N THR A 95 -8.80 -10.46 12.19
CA THR A 95 -9.85 -10.12 11.24
C THR A 95 -9.87 -8.63 10.96
N TYR A 96 -10.38 -8.27 9.79
CA TYR A 96 -10.64 -6.89 9.44
C TYR A 96 -12.04 -6.72 8.86
N GLU A 97 -12.58 -5.53 9.01
CA GLU A 97 -13.83 -5.12 8.37
C GLU A 97 -13.75 -3.65 7.97
N PHE A 98 -14.52 -3.28 6.96
CA PHE A 98 -14.63 -1.88 6.55
C PHE A 98 -15.63 -1.15 7.46
N ALA A 99 -15.22 0.00 7.97
CA ALA A 99 -16.05 0.87 8.80
C ALA A 99 -15.94 2.32 8.31
N GLY A 100 -16.87 2.72 7.47
CA GLY A 100 -16.87 4.02 6.81
C GLY A 100 -15.63 4.19 5.92
N SER A 101 -14.80 5.20 6.21
CA SER A 101 -13.55 5.47 5.48
C SER A 101 -12.34 4.69 5.98
N GLY A 102 -12.52 3.70 6.85
CA GLY A 102 -11.41 2.98 7.49
C GLY A 102 -11.59 1.49 7.57
N LEU A 103 -10.60 0.85 8.17
CA LEU A 103 -10.56 -0.56 8.52
C LEU A 103 -10.56 -0.70 10.04
N LEU A 104 -11.44 -1.52 10.56
CA LEU A 104 -11.34 -2.03 11.93
C LEU A 104 -10.51 -3.30 11.87
N ILE A 105 -9.39 -3.31 12.58
CA ILE A 105 -8.47 -4.44 12.69
C ILE A 105 -8.63 -5.03 14.07
N SER A 106 -8.99 -6.30 14.16
CA SER A 106 -9.15 -7.03 15.42
C SER A 106 -8.13 -8.17 15.47
N ASN A 107 -7.13 -8.04 16.35
CA ASN A 107 -6.14 -9.08 16.62
C ASN A 107 -6.71 -10.12 17.59
N SER A 108 -5.99 -11.22 17.81
CA SER A 108 -6.37 -12.30 18.73
C SER A 108 -6.37 -11.92 20.22
N ALA A 109 -5.91 -10.74 20.61
CA ALA A 109 -6.01 -10.18 21.97
C ALA A 109 -6.95 -8.95 21.93
N PRO A 110 -7.54 -8.46 23.04
CA PRO A 110 -8.75 -7.60 23.04
C PRO A 110 -8.60 -6.22 22.38
N ASN A 111 -7.63 -6.04 21.54
CA ASN A 111 -7.27 -4.76 20.94
C ASN A 111 -7.84 -4.64 19.53
N THR A 112 -8.94 -3.93 19.40
CA THR A 112 -9.42 -3.46 18.10
C THR A 112 -8.75 -2.13 17.76
N HIS A 113 -8.06 -2.07 16.62
CA HIS A 113 -7.44 -0.85 16.12
C HIS A 113 -8.21 -0.32 14.94
N LYS A 114 -8.52 0.96 14.94
CA LYS A 114 -9.08 1.64 13.78
C LYS A 114 -7.96 2.19 12.91
N TRP A 115 -7.89 1.73 11.68
CA TRP A 115 -7.07 2.30 10.62
C TRP A 115 -7.94 3.20 9.73
N THR A 116 -7.71 4.49 9.75
CA THR A 116 -8.32 5.40 8.79
C THR A 116 -7.52 5.34 7.50
N MET A 117 -8.16 4.98 6.39
CA MET A 117 -7.52 4.95 5.07
C MET A 117 -7.35 6.39 4.57
N LEU A 118 -6.13 6.73 4.19
CA LEU A 118 -5.79 8.01 3.55
C LEU A 118 -5.69 7.86 2.05
N THR A 119 -5.14 6.74 1.58
CA THR A 119 -4.95 6.45 0.16
C THR A 119 -5.09 4.95 -0.06
N LEU A 120 -5.75 4.55 -1.12
CA LEU A 120 -5.78 3.17 -1.62
C LEU A 120 -5.82 3.21 -3.14
N THR A 121 -4.77 2.65 -3.75
CA THR A 121 -4.63 2.45 -5.20
C THR A 121 -4.13 1.03 -5.46
N SER A 122 -3.92 0.64 -6.70
CA SER A 122 -3.35 -0.66 -7.05
C SER A 122 -1.96 -0.93 -6.46
N VAL A 123 -1.18 0.13 -6.22
CA VAL A 123 0.24 0.02 -5.82
C VAL A 123 0.57 0.70 -4.50
N LEU A 124 -0.33 1.54 -3.97
CA LEU A 124 -0.10 2.33 -2.76
C LEU A 124 -1.28 2.24 -1.81
N PHE A 125 -1.01 1.92 -0.57
CA PHE A 125 -1.97 1.90 0.53
C PHE A 125 -1.41 2.66 1.72
N THR A 126 -2.11 3.69 2.18
CA THR A 126 -1.70 4.50 3.34
C THR A 126 -2.83 4.59 4.34
N VAL A 127 -2.50 4.32 5.60
CA VAL A 127 -3.42 4.40 6.74
C VAL A 127 -2.84 5.23 7.87
N VAL A 128 -3.71 5.74 8.72
CA VAL A 128 -3.35 6.30 10.03
C VAL A 128 -4.14 5.61 11.13
N SER A 129 -3.45 5.20 12.17
CA SER A 129 -4.05 4.80 13.45
C SER A 129 -3.67 5.80 14.53
N LYS A 130 -4.56 5.96 15.52
CA LYS A 130 -4.42 6.94 16.59
C LYS A 130 -4.66 6.24 17.92
N GLY A 131 -3.83 6.54 18.91
CA GLY A 131 -3.98 5.94 20.23
C GLY A 131 -2.76 6.15 21.10
N THR A 132 -2.66 5.36 22.16
CA THR A 132 -1.47 5.27 23.01
C THR A 132 -0.52 4.22 22.46
N ASP A 133 0.77 4.38 22.71
CA ASP A 133 1.81 3.41 22.32
C ASP A 133 2.66 3.12 23.56
N PRO A 134 2.84 1.84 23.96
CA PRO A 134 3.63 1.46 25.11
C PRO A 134 5.09 1.98 25.08
N ALA A 135 5.64 2.20 23.87
CA ALA A 135 6.96 2.79 23.72
C ALA A 135 7.04 4.27 24.11
N PHE A 136 5.87 4.94 24.26
CA PHE A 136 5.77 6.35 24.63
C PHE A 136 4.69 6.54 25.74
N PRO A 137 4.97 6.13 26.98
CA PRO A 137 4.01 6.19 28.08
C PRO A 137 3.47 7.61 28.29
N GLY A 138 2.14 7.74 28.39
CA GLY A 138 1.47 9.04 28.59
C GLY A 138 1.34 9.90 27.34
N ALA A 139 1.88 9.49 26.20
CA ALA A 139 1.73 10.19 24.95
C ALA A 139 0.56 9.64 24.13
N PHE A 140 -0.03 10.52 23.34
CA PHE A 140 -0.91 10.18 22.22
C PHE A 140 -0.07 10.07 20.96
N VAL A 141 -0.27 9.00 20.19
CA VAL A 141 0.53 8.71 18.99
C VAL A 141 -0.39 8.60 17.77
N GLU A 142 -0.05 9.30 16.72
CA GLU A 142 -0.57 9.05 15.38
C GLU A 142 0.47 8.24 14.60
N ARG A 143 0.10 7.03 14.19
CA ARG A 143 0.95 6.13 13.41
C ARG A 143 0.49 6.11 11.97
N TYR A 144 1.26 6.71 11.09
CA TYR A 144 1.07 6.67 9.63
C TYR A 144 1.85 5.48 9.07
N GLN A 145 1.16 4.62 8.33
CA GLN A 145 1.77 3.46 7.69
C GLN A 145 1.51 3.53 6.19
N THR A 146 2.57 3.44 5.41
CA THR A 146 2.52 3.41 3.96
C THR A 146 3.01 2.05 3.48
N PHE A 147 2.21 1.42 2.65
CA PHE A 147 2.44 0.12 2.09
C PHE A 147 2.48 0.20 0.57
N VAL A 148 3.26 -0.68 -0.06
CA VAL A 148 3.38 -0.79 -1.52
C VAL A 148 3.29 -2.25 -1.96
N ARG A 149 2.86 -2.46 -3.19
CA ARG A 149 2.88 -3.76 -3.88
C ARG A 149 4.10 -3.91 -4.73
#